data_ad1ca6dfc04d14ba65a9e4a47c596145
#
_entry.id   ad1ca6dfc04d14ba65a9e4a47c596145
#
_cell.length_a   1.000
_cell.length_b   1.000
_cell.length_c   1.000
_cell.angle_alpha   90.00
_cell.angle_beta   90.00
_cell.angle_gamma   90.00
#
_symmetry.space_group_name_H-M   'P 1'
#
loop_
_entity.id
_entity.type
_entity.pdbx_description
1 polymer ?
#
loop_
_entity_poly.entity_id
_entity_poly.type
_entity_poly.pdbx_seq_one_letter_code
_entity_poly.pdbx_strand_id
1 'polypeptide(L)'
;MERAIFLFFFTIISVLLDLYFYQIIKKYRSINWTKPLFYFYWSFTLITITNFFIYAFSFDIGFYLKAIIFNMIIGNFISKLVALPFLIIDDLRRMIIYFFRKRTESSNNKISRSKFLSISASLAYGLPITSLTYGILSNNVYDYRVKRRQVSFKNLPSAFNGIKICHISDIHVGSLKNRVAVRGGFAMILNEKPDA
;
A
#
# COMPACT_ATOMS: atom_id res chain seq x y z
N MET A 1 21.18 16.41 10.58
CA MET A 1 20.41 17.55 10.06
C MET A 1 19.41 17.09 8.99
N GLU A 2 19.81 16.38 7.97
CA GLU A 2 18.95 15.93 6.85
C GLU A 2 17.73 15.10 7.30
N ARG A 3 17.90 14.15 8.23
CA ARG A 3 16.77 13.34 8.76
C ARG A 3 15.70 14.22 9.43
N ALA A 4 16.10 15.20 10.22
CA ALA A 4 15.15 16.09 10.90
C ALA A 4 14.37 16.96 9.91
N ILE A 5 15.04 17.45 8.87
CA ILE A 5 14.42 18.22 7.78
C ILE A 5 13.41 17.34 7.03
N PHE A 6 13.80 16.12 6.67
CA PHE A 6 12.90 15.16 6.01
C PHE A 6 11.67 14.86 6.87
N LEU A 7 11.85 14.58 8.17
CA LEU A 7 10.77 14.33 9.11
C LEU A 7 9.79 15.52 9.20
N PHE A 8 10.33 16.71 9.25
CA PHE A 8 9.54 17.94 9.31
C PHE A 8 8.68 18.12 8.06
N PHE A 9 9.29 18.04 6.87
CA PHE A 9 8.54 18.20 5.62
C PHE A 9 7.52 17.08 5.40
N PHE A 10 7.89 15.82 5.69
CA PHE A 10 6.96 14.70 5.58
C PHE A 10 5.74 14.86 6.48
N THR A 11 5.95 15.30 7.73
CA THR A 11 4.86 15.55 8.68
C THR A 11 3.94 16.66 8.18
N ILE A 12 4.50 17.78 7.70
CA ILE A 12 3.72 18.89 7.16
C ILE A 12 2.88 18.42 5.96
N ILE A 13 3.50 17.75 4.99
CA ILE A 13 2.80 17.26 3.81
C ILE A 13 1.69 16.28 4.20
N SER A 14 1.95 15.37 5.13
CA SER A 14 0.95 14.42 5.61
C SER A 14 -0.24 15.13 6.25
N VAL A 15 0.00 16.12 7.11
CA VAL A 15 -1.08 16.90 7.76
C VAL A 15 -1.86 17.72 6.73
N LEU A 16 -1.19 18.36 5.77
CA LEU A 16 -1.86 19.11 4.71
C LEU A 16 -2.75 18.21 3.85
N LEU A 17 -2.26 17.02 3.50
CA LEU A 17 -3.07 16.01 2.81
C LEU A 17 -4.27 15.59 3.68
N ASP A 18 -4.08 15.36 4.98
CA ASP A 18 -5.17 15.00 5.87
C ASP A 18 -6.23 16.09 5.99
N LEU A 19 -5.83 17.35 6.08
CA LEU A 19 -6.76 18.49 6.05
C LEU A 19 -7.55 18.55 4.74
N TYR A 20 -6.88 18.28 3.61
CA TYR A 20 -7.53 18.24 2.31
C TYR A 20 -8.53 17.08 2.21
N PHE A 21 -8.14 15.88 2.63
CA PHE A 21 -9.01 14.70 2.64
C PHE A 21 -10.18 14.79 3.61
N TYR A 22 -10.04 15.56 4.68
CA TYR A 22 -11.13 15.81 5.63
C TYR A 22 -12.39 16.39 4.97
N GLN A 23 -12.25 17.04 3.81
CA GLN A 23 -13.39 17.52 3.01
C GLN A 23 -14.37 16.40 2.66
N ILE A 24 -13.89 15.16 2.44
CA ILE A 24 -14.74 14.00 2.13
C ILE A 24 -15.69 13.76 3.31
N ILE A 25 -15.17 13.76 4.52
CA ILE A 25 -15.93 13.51 5.75
C ILE A 25 -16.97 14.62 5.95
N LYS A 26 -16.62 15.88 5.69
CA LYS A 26 -17.55 17.02 5.77
C LYS A 26 -18.78 16.86 4.87
N LYS A 27 -18.65 16.21 3.71
CA LYS A 27 -19.76 15.98 2.78
C LYS A 27 -20.83 15.03 3.36
N TYR A 28 -20.46 14.16 4.28
CA TYR A 28 -21.36 13.21 4.95
C TYR A 28 -21.95 13.75 6.25
N ARG A 29 -21.84 15.06 6.52
CA ARG A 29 -22.23 15.71 7.77
C ARG A 29 -23.73 15.56 8.14
N SER A 30 -24.58 15.18 7.20
CA SER A 30 -26.01 14.93 7.47
C SER A 30 -26.30 13.58 8.16
N ILE A 31 -25.29 12.74 8.33
CA ILE A 31 -25.42 11.41 8.92
C ILE A 31 -24.98 11.48 10.38
N ASN A 32 -25.72 10.86 11.31
CA ASN A 32 -25.42 10.83 12.75
C ASN A 32 -24.02 10.27 13.12
N TRP A 33 -23.33 9.68 12.13
CA TRP A 33 -22.00 9.07 12.24
C TRP A 33 -20.81 10.03 12.01
N THR A 34 -21.06 11.30 11.78
CA THR A 34 -19.97 12.27 11.46
C THR A 34 -19.00 12.49 12.60
N LYS A 35 -19.49 12.51 13.86
CA LYS A 35 -18.61 12.65 15.03
C LYS A 35 -17.67 11.45 15.20
N PRO A 36 -18.16 10.18 15.25
CA PRO A 36 -17.27 9.04 15.36
C PRO A 36 -16.32 8.91 14.16
N LEU A 37 -16.76 9.17 12.93
CA LEU A 37 -15.90 9.20 11.75
C LEU A 37 -14.80 10.28 11.83
N PHE A 38 -15.12 11.45 12.38
CA PHE A 38 -14.14 12.51 12.63
C PHE A 38 -13.05 12.05 13.60
N TYR A 39 -13.46 11.52 14.76
CA TYR A 39 -12.49 11.04 15.75
C TYR A 39 -11.68 9.87 15.23
N PHE A 40 -12.31 8.93 14.52
CA PHE A 40 -11.62 7.80 13.90
C PHE A 40 -10.56 8.26 12.88
N TYR A 41 -10.92 9.20 12.01
CA TYR A 41 -10.00 9.73 10.98
C TYR A 41 -8.79 10.41 11.63
N TRP A 42 -9.00 11.32 12.57
CA TRP A 42 -7.91 12.05 13.22
C TRP A 42 -7.08 11.18 14.17
N SER A 43 -7.69 10.18 14.82
CA SER A 43 -6.94 9.17 15.57
C SER A 43 -6.00 8.38 14.65
N PHE A 44 -6.46 8.01 13.47
CA PHE A 44 -5.65 7.30 12.48
C PHE A 44 -4.48 8.16 11.99
N THR A 45 -4.73 9.45 11.72
CA THR A 45 -3.67 10.41 11.38
C THR A 45 -2.64 10.54 12.50
N LEU A 46 -3.09 10.69 13.75
CA LEU A 46 -2.22 10.80 14.92
C LEU A 46 -1.36 9.53 15.08
N ILE A 47 -1.97 8.35 14.97
CA ILE A 47 -1.27 7.06 15.03
C ILE A 47 -0.22 6.98 13.92
N THR A 48 -0.55 7.39 12.69
CA THR A 48 0.40 7.35 11.56
C THR A 48 1.60 8.27 11.80
N ILE A 49 1.38 9.48 12.31
CA ILE A 49 2.45 10.43 12.65
C ILE A 49 3.31 9.88 13.79
N THR A 50 2.68 9.38 14.86
CA THR A 50 3.41 8.78 16.00
C THR A 50 4.27 7.59 15.55
N ASN A 51 3.71 6.69 14.75
CA ASN A 51 4.42 5.55 14.17
C ASN A 51 5.59 5.99 13.29
N PHE A 52 5.44 7.08 12.54
CA PHE A 52 6.51 7.64 11.73
C PHE A 52 7.69 8.11 12.60
N PHE A 53 7.42 8.79 13.72
CA PHE A 53 8.46 9.17 14.68
C PHE A 53 9.12 7.96 15.33
N ILE A 54 8.34 6.95 15.76
CA ILE A 54 8.87 5.70 16.32
C ILE A 54 9.82 5.02 15.32
N TYR A 55 9.42 4.94 14.07
CA TYR A 55 10.26 4.35 13.01
C TYR A 55 11.54 5.17 12.76
N ALA A 56 11.44 6.50 12.74
CA ALA A 56 12.53 7.41 12.46
C ALA A 56 13.60 7.42 13.57
N PHE A 57 13.19 7.30 14.83
CA PHE A 57 14.10 7.21 15.99
C PHE A 57 14.67 5.81 16.21
N SER A 58 14.39 4.86 15.31
CA SER A 58 15.02 3.52 15.29
C SER A 58 14.90 2.75 16.59
N PHE A 59 13.76 2.86 17.31
CA PHE A 59 13.50 2.02 18.46
C PHE A 59 13.55 0.53 18.05
N ASP A 60 14.19 -0.30 18.85
CA ASP A 60 14.28 -1.74 18.58
C ASP A 60 12.98 -2.47 18.94
N ILE A 61 12.01 -2.36 18.08
CA ILE A 61 10.64 -2.88 18.26
C ILE A 61 10.40 -4.13 17.39
N GLY A 62 11.35 -5.02 17.27
CA GLY A 62 11.17 -6.26 16.53
C GLY A 62 10.68 -6.09 15.07
N PHE A 63 10.99 -7.06 14.23
CA PHE A 63 10.76 -6.97 12.77
C PHE A 63 9.29 -6.86 12.38
N TYR A 64 8.42 -7.71 12.95
CA TYR A 64 7.01 -7.72 12.55
C TYR A 64 6.31 -6.40 12.88
N LEU A 65 6.61 -5.84 14.05
CA LEU A 65 6.04 -4.55 14.44
C LEU A 65 6.57 -3.42 13.56
N LYS A 66 7.87 -3.42 13.22
CA LYS A 66 8.44 -2.48 12.24
C LYS A 66 7.76 -2.59 10.89
N ALA A 67 7.51 -3.80 10.40
CA ALA A 67 6.84 -4.03 9.12
C ALA A 67 5.38 -3.52 9.13
N ILE A 68 4.64 -3.76 10.20
CA ILE A 68 3.27 -3.26 10.36
C ILE A 68 3.26 -1.71 10.39
N ILE A 69 4.12 -1.11 11.20
CA ILE A 69 4.26 0.36 11.31
C ILE A 69 4.60 0.96 9.94
N PHE A 70 5.59 0.42 9.26
CA PHE A 70 6.00 0.87 7.93
C PHE A 70 4.85 0.77 6.93
N ASN A 71 4.12 -0.36 6.93
CA ASN A 71 2.96 -0.55 6.07
C ASN A 71 1.85 0.46 6.36
N MET A 72 1.58 0.77 7.63
CA MET A 72 0.59 1.79 7.99
C MET A 72 0.98 3.18 7.48
N ILE A 73 2.26 3.55 7.59
CA ILE A 73 2.76 4.85 7.12
C ILE A 73 2.67 4.93 5.60
N ILE A 74 3.30 3.99 4.91
CA ILE A 74 3.36 3.98 3.44
C ILE A 74 1.98 3.74 2.83
N GLY A 75 1.21 2.80 3.38
CA GLY A 75 -0.14 2.50 2.92
C GLY A 75 -1.07 3.71 3.01
N ASN A 76 -1.03 4.45 4.13
CA ASN A 76 -1.80 5.68 4.29
C ASN A 76 -1.37 6.76 3.27
N PHE A 77 -0.05 6.94 3.08
CA PHE A 77 0.46 7.93 2.14
C PHE A 77 0.11 7.59 0.69
N ILE A 78 0.35 6.35 0.25
CA ILE A 78 -0.01 5.89 -1.10
C ILE A 78 -1.52 6.00 -1.33
N SER A 79 -2.33 5.61 -0.35
CA SER A 79 -3.79 5.70 -0.43
C SER A 79 -4.27 7.12 -0.70
N LYS A 80 -3.66 8.11 -0.05
CA LYS A 80 -3.95 9.53 -0.31
C LYS A 80 -3.52 9.95 -1.71
N LEU A 81 -2.33 9.54 -2.16
CA LEU A 81 -1.85 9.84 -3.51
C LEU A 81 -2.77 9.25 -4.59
N VAL A 82 -3.25 8.03 -4.42
CA VAL A 82 -4.17 7.38 -5.37
C VAL A 82 -5.56 8.03 -5.37
N ALA A 83 -6.03 8.48 -4.21
CA ALA A 83 -7.34 9.14 -4.09
C ALA A 83 -7.31 10.63 -4.46
N LEU A 84 -6.16 11.29 -4.40
CA LEU A 84 -5.97 12.72 -4.63
C LEU A 84 -6.52 13.21 -6.00
N PRO A 85 -6.28 12.52 -7.14
CA PRO A 85 -6.79 12.96 -8.43
C PRO A 85 -8.31 13.10 -8.46
N PHE A 86 -9.05 12.21 -7.80
CA PHE A 86 -10.52 12.27 -7.75
C PHE A 86 -11.02 13.52 -7.02
N LEU A 87 -10.32 13.96 -5.97
CA LEU A 87 -10.66 15.18 -5.25
C LEU A 87 -10.31 16.42 -6.05
N ILE A 88 -9.13 16.46 -6.68
CA ILE A 88 -8.71 17.57 -7.54
C ILE A 88 -9.69 17.75 -8.70
N ILE A 89 -10.10 16.66 -9.35
CA ILE A 89 -11.08 16.71 -10.43
C ILE A 89 -12.42 17.29 -9.94
N ASP A 90 -12.89 16.91 -8.75
CA ASP A 90 -14.14 17.48 -8.19
C ASP A 90 -13.98 18.97 -7.88
N ASP A 91 -12.85 19.39 -7.34
CA ASP A 91 -12.61 20.79 -7.00
C ASP A 91 -12.43 21.67 -8.26
N LEU A 92 -11.68 21.19 -9.26
CA LEU A 92 -11.57 21.87 -10.57
C LEU A 92 -12.93 22.01 -11.25
N ARG A 93 -13.72 20.94 -11.24
CA ARG A 93 -15.09 20.97 -11.79
C ARG A 93 -15.94 22.02 -11.07
N ARG A 94 -15.87 22.11 -9.73
CA ARG A 94 -16.62 23.09 -8.95
C ARG A 94 -16.17 24.51 -9.27
N MET A 95 -14.87 24.72 -9.40
CA MET A 95 -14.27 25.99 -9.77
C MET A 95 -14.76 26.45 -11.15
N ILE A 96 -14.72 25.56 -12.16
CA ILE A 96 -15.23 25.83 -13.50
C ILE A 96 -16.73 26.18 -13.46
N ILE A 97 -17.53 25.40 -12.74
CA ILE A 97 -18.97 25.70 -12.60
C ILE A 97 -19.19 27.04 -11.92
N TYR A 98 -18.41 27.38 -10.90
CA TYR A 98 -18.53 28.67 -10.21
C TYR A 98 -18.27 29.86 -11.14
N PHE A 99 -17.24 29.77 -11.99
CA PHE A 99 -16.86 30.87 -12.88
C PHE A 99 -17.76 30.99 -14.12
N PHE A 100 -18.24 29.84 -14.66
CA PHE A 100 -18.92 29.83 -15.96
C PHE A 100 -20.43 29.61 -15.90
N ARG A 101 -21.02 29.31 -14.73
CA ARG A 101 -22.44 28.99 -14.64
C ARG A 101 -23.27 30.21 -14.23
N LYS A 102 -24.02 30.78 -15.18
CA LYS A 102 -25.26 31.50 -14.91
C LYS A 102 -26.25 30.51 -14.26
N ARG A 103 -26.84 30.92 -13.16
CA ARG A 103 -27.77 30.19 -12.29
C ARG A 103 -28.85 29.46 -13.11
N THR A 104 -28.76 28.18 -13.27
CA THR A 104 -29.85 27.36 -13.84
C THR A 104 -30.14 26.20 -12.89
N GLU A 105 -31.44 26.01 -12.63
CA GLU A 105 -31.95 25.14 -11.61
C GLU A 105 -31.64 23.64 -11.78
N SER A 106 -31.62 22.96 -10.65
CA SER A 106 -31.33 21.56 -10.43
C SER A 106 -32.34 20.63 -11.06
N SER A 107 -31.86 19.65 -11.79
CA SER A 107 -32.61 18.46 -12.22
C SER A 107 -32.44 17.30 -11.24
N ASN A 108 -33.56 16.63 -10.97
CA ASN A 108 -33.81 15.54 -10.03
C ASN A 108 -33.01 14.24 -10.23
N ASN A 109 -32.73 13.58 -9.11
CA ASN A 109 -32.61 12.11 -8.90
C ASN A 109 -31.52 11.30 -9.63
N LYS A 110 -30.38 11.89 -10.00
CA LYS A 110 -29.17 11.12 -10.32
C LYS A 110 -28.13 11.37 -9.23
N ILE A 111 -27.35 10.32 -8.90
CA ILE A 111 -26.17 10.47 -8.03
C ILE A 111 -25.37 11.66 -8.55
N SER A 112 -25.25 12.72 -7.75
CA SER A 112 -24.53 13.91 -8.21
C SER A 112 -23.09 13.51 -8.55
N ARG A 113 -22.53 14.09 -9.63
CA ARG A 113 -21.15 13.81 -10.05
C ARG A 113 -20.15 13.97 -8.90
N SER A 114 -20.40 14.95 -8.03
CA SER A 114 -19.62 15.16 -6.81
C SER A 114 -19.71 13.99 -5.82
N LYS A 115 -20.89 13.37 -5.67
CA LYS A 115 -21.07 12.18 -4.84
C LYS A 115 -20.33 10.99 -5.44
N PHE A 116 -20.41 10.79 -6.75
CA PHE A 116 -19.65 9.76 -7.45
C PHE A 116 -18.13 9.92 -7.23
N LEU A 117 -17.57 11.11 -7.46
CA LEU A 117 -16.15 11.37 -7.25
C LEU A 117 -15.73 11.18 -5.79
N SER A 118 -16.57 11.55 -4.83
CA SER A 118 -16.29 11.31 -3.40
C SER A 118 -16.27 9.83 -3.05
N ILE A 119 -17.20 9.03 -3.61
CA ILE A 119 -17.21 7.57 -3.43
C ILE A 119 -15.95 6.95 -4.07
N SER A 120 -15.62 7.37 -5.30
CA SER A 120 -14.41 6.89 -6.00
C SER A 120 -13.14 7.22 -5.22
N ALA A 121 -13.02 8.42 -4.66
CA ALA A 121 -11.91 8.81 -3.81
C ALA A 121 -11.84 7.95 -2.53
N SER A 122 -12.98 7.65 -1.91
CA SER A 122 -13.03 6.79 -0.71
C SER A 122 -12.61 5.35 -1.00
N LEU A 123 -13.04 4.79 -2.12
CA LEU A 123 -12.61 3.46 -2.58
C LEU A 123 -11.12 3.46 -2.93
N ALA A 124 -10.66 4.47 -3.69
CA ALA A 124 -9.26 4.62 -4.07
C ALA A 124 -8.34 4.78 -2.84
N TYR A 125 -8.84 5.40 -1.77
CA TYR A 125 -8.13 5.49 -0.49
C TYR A 125 -8.08 4.14 0.25
N GLY A 126 -9.15 3.37 0.24
CA GLY A 126 -9.25 2.09 0.96
C GLY A 126 -8.44 0.96 0.31
N LEU A 127 -8.41 0.90 -1.02
CA LEU A 127 -7.81 -0.21 -1.76
C LEU A 127 -6.32 -0.44 -1.46
N PRO A 128 -5.41 0.56 -1.47
CA PRO A 128 -4.00 0.32 -1.17
C PRO A 128 -3.77 -0.17 0.26
N ILE A 129 -4.47 0.39 1.25
CA ILE A 129 -4.33 -0.03 2.65
C ILE A 129 -4.75 -1.49 2.82
N THR A 130 -5.91 -1.88 2.28
CA THR A 130 -6.43 -3.24 2.37
C THR A 130 -5.54 -4.23 1.63
N SER A 131 -5.06 -3.88 0.43
CA SER A 131 -4.15 -4.70 -0.37
C SER A 131 -2.82 -4.93 0.33
N LEU A 132 -2.18 -3.88 0.84
CA LEU A 132 -0.91 -3.98 1.56
C LEU A 132 -1.07 -4.77 2.87
N THR A 133 -2.16 -4.55 3.61
CA THR A 133 -2.45 -5.30 4.83
C THR A 133 -2.67 -6.79 4.53
N TYR A 134 -3.42 -7.10 3.48
CA TYR A 134 -3.61 -8.47 3.01
C TYR A 134 -2.28 -9.12 2.63
N GLY A 135 -1.41 -8.39 1.90
CA GLY A 135 -0.08 -8.88 1.52
C GLY A 135 0.79 -9.29 2.71
N ILE A 136 0.73 -8.53 3.83
CA ILE A 136 1.47 -8.86 5.05
C ILE A 136 0.85 -10.06 5.77
N LEU A 137 -0.48 -10.11 5.87
CA LEU A 137 -1.17 -11.15 6.63
C LEU A 137 -1.22 -12.50 5.90
N SER A 138 -1.18 -12.50 4.56
CA SER A 138 -1.32 -13.71 3.75
C SER A 138 -0.10 -14.64 3.77
N ASN A 139 1.03 -14.24 4.40
CA ASN A 139 2.28 -15.01 4.42
C ASN A 139 2.81 -15.47 3.05
N ASN A 140 2.36 -14.84 1.96
CA ASN A 140 2.71 -15.22 0.58
C ASN A 140 4.22 -15.16 0.29
N VAL A 141 5.01 -14.52 1.15
CA VAL A 141 6.48 -14.49 1.06
C VAL A 141 7.10 -15.89 1.12
N TYR A 142 6.41 -16.85 1.73
CA TYR A 142 6.87 -18.24 1.88
C TYR A 142 6.16 -19.24 0.96
N ASP A 143 5.42 -18.75 -0.05
CA ASP A 143 4.78 -19.62 -1.06
C ASP A 143 5.84 -20.05 -2.11
N TYR A 144 6.75 -20.90 -1.68
CA TYR A 144 7.79 -21.44 -2.56
C TYR A 144 7.21 -22.39 -3.60
N ARG A 145 7.63 -22.23 -4.85
CA ARG A 145 7.15 -23.05 -5.97
C ARG A 145 8.31 -23.53 -6.83
N VAL A 146 8.36 -24.83 -7.07
CA VAL A 146 9.31 -25.41 -8.01
C VAL A 146 8.78 -25.26 -9.43
N LYS A 147 9.54 -24.57 -10.29
CA LYS A 147 9.27 -24.47 -11.73
C LYS A 147 10.31 -25.28 -12.47
N ARG A 148 9.90 -26.38 -13.12
CA ARG A 148 10.78 -27.22 -13.93
C ARG A 148 10.75 -26.74 -15.37
N ARG A 149 11.94 -26.59 -15.97
CA ARG A 149 12.09 -26.29 -17.40
C ARG A 149 13.15 -27.19 -17.97
N GLN A 150 12.84 -27.87 -19.06
CA GLN A 150 13.81 -28.60 -19.85
C GLN A 150 14.34 -27.67 -20.92
N VAL A 151 15.67 -27.59 -21.02
CA VAL A 151 16.38 -26.75 -21.99
C VAL A 151 17.26 -27.67 -22.81
N SER A 152 17.27 -27.50 -24.13
CA SER A 152 18.04 -28.29 -25.07
C SER A 152 19.01 -27.39 -25.83
N PHE A 153 20.27 -27.75 -25.88
CA PHE A 153 21.31 -27.05 -26.61
C PHE A 153 21.94 -27.97 -27.66
N LYS A 154 22.05 -27.51 -28.92
CA LYS A 154 22.59 -28.30 -30.02
C LYS A 154 24.07 -28.72 -29.84
N ASN A 155 24.85 -27.89 -29.14
CA ASN A 155 26.30 -28.07 -28.96
C ASN A 155 26.65 -28.47 -27.51
N LEU A 156 25.72 -29.06 -26.75
CA LEU A 156 25.99 -29.51 -25.39
C LEU A 156 26.86 -30.79 -25.44
N PRO A 157 28.02 -30.81 -24.76
CA PRO A 157 28.81 -32.01 -24.62
C PRO A 157 27.98 -33.13 -23.97
N SER A 158 28.16 -34.37 -24.41
CA SER A 158 27.38 -35.53 -23.94
C SER A 158 27.46 -35.75 -22.43
N ALA A 159 28.56 -35.37 -21.79
CA ALA A 159 28.74 -35.42 -20.35
C ALA A 159 27.75 -34.54 -19.55
N PHE A 160 27.15 -33.54 -20.18
CA PHE A 160 26.16 -32.65 -19.54
C PHE A 160 24.71 -33.04 -19.84
N ASN A 161 24.51 -34.15 -20.55
CA ASN A 161 23.17 -34.60 -20.89
C ASN A 161 22.42 -35.11 -19.64
N GLY A 162 21.28 -34.52 -19.36
CA GLY A 162 20.45 -34.87 -18.21
C GLY A 162 20.82 -34.20 -16.88
N ILE A 163 21.82 -33.33 -16.87
CA ILE A 163 22.16 -32.53 -15.65
C ILE A 163 21.00 -31.69 -15.21
N LYS A 164 20.71 -31.71 -13.91
CA LYS A 164 19.74 -30.88 -13.24
C LYS A 164 20.41 -29.73 -12.50
N ILE A 165 20.11 -28.52 -12.89
CA ILE A 165 20.61 -27.33 -12.22
C ILE A 165 19.44 -26.68 -11.45
N CYS A 166 19.66 -26.39 -10.16
CA CYS A 166 18.74 -25.63 -9.37
C CYS A 166 19.19 -24.17 -9.32
N HIS A 167 18.35 -23.28 -9.82
CA HIS A 167 18.62 -21.85 -9.78
C HIS A 167 17.70 -21.17 -8.77
N ILE A 168 18.29 -20.50 -7.78
CA ILE A 168 17.60 -19.68 -6.80
C ILE A 168 18.02 -18.23 -7.02
N SER A 169 17.05 -17.35 -7.21
CA SER A 169 17.31 -15.93 -7.41
C SER A 169 16.54 -15.10 -6.40
N ASP A 170 16.95 -13.84 -6.25
CA ASP A 170 16.24 -12.83 -5.47
C ASP A 170 16.04 -13.20 -3.99
N ILE A 171 17.08 -13.74 -3.37
CA ILE A 171 17.05 -14.18 -1.97
C ILE A 171 17.13 -12.95 -1.06
N HIS A 172 16.00 -12.42 -0.64
CA HIS A 172 15.89 -11.35 0.36
C HIS A 172 16.09 -11.91 1.78
N VAL A 173 17.33 -12.23 2.15
CA VAL A 173 17.68 -12.90 3.44
C VAL A 173 17.09 -12.19 4.65
N GLY A 174 17.01 -10.85 4.62
CA GLY A 174 16.43 -10.07 5.71
C GLY A 174 14.94 -10.32 5.97
N SER A 175 14.20 -10.84 5.00
CA SER A 175 12.77 -11.20 5.13
C SER A 175 12.54 -12.66 5.51
N LEU A 176 13.53 -13.53 5.40
CA LEU A 176 13.45 -14.97 5.67
C LEU A 176 13.56 -15.30 7.16
N LYS A 177 12.58 -14.90 7.97
CA LYS A 177 12.61 -15.08 9.41
C LYS A 177 11.88 -16.33 9.91
N ASN A 178 10.97 -16.89 9.13
CA ASN A 178 10.28 -18.13 9.48
C ASN A 178 11.16 -19.34 9.14
N ARG A 179 11.90 -19.85 10.14
CA ARG A 179 12.81 -20.97 9.98
C ARG A 179 12.13 -22.24 9.45
N VAL A 180 10.86 -22.47 9.83
CA VAL A 180 10.12 -23.68 9.38
C VAL A 180 9.81 -23.57 7.90
N ALA A 181 9.32 -22.42 7.44
CA ALA A 181 9.03 -22.18 6.03
C ALA A 181 10.32 -22.26 5.18
N VAL A 182 11.39 -21.62 5.64
CA VAL A 182 12.69 -21.64 4.93
C VAL A 182 13.24 -23.07 4.80
N ARG A 183 13.18 -23.86 5.88
CA ARG A 183 13.55 -25.31 5.83
C ARG A 183 12.68 -26.08 4.84
N GLY A 184 11.38 -25.77 4.77
CA GLY A 184 10.47 -26.35 3.77
C GLY A 184 10.93 -26.03 2.34
N GLY A 185 11.31 -24.78 2.06
CA GLY A 185 11.87 -24.39 0.77
C GLY A 185 13.14 -25.14 0.41
N PHE A 186 14.09 -25.27 1.33
CA PHE A 186 15.30 -26.09 1.11
C PHE A 186 14.97 -27.56 0.90
N ALA A 187 14.01 -28.13 1.65
CA ALA A 187 13.59 -29.51 1.43
C ALA A 187 13.01 -29.73 0.02
N MET A 188 12.30 -28.74 -0.53
CA MET A 188 11.79 -28.81 -1.91
C MET A 188 12.96 -28.88 -2.93
N ILE A 189 14.04 -28.13 -2.70
CA ILE A 189 15.25 -28.16 -3.56
C ILE A 189 15.92 -29.54 -3.48
N LEU A 190 16.15 -30.04 -2.27
CA LEU A 190 16.79 -31.34 -2.05
C LEU A 190 15.98 -32.49 -2.66
N ASN A 191 14.65 -32.41 -2.63
CA ASN A 191 13.76 -33.40 -3.24
C ASN A 191 13.89 -33.45 -4.76
N GLU A 192 14.30 -32.37 -5.41
CA GLU A 192 14.55 -32.34 -6.85
C GLU A 192 15.87 -33.05 -7.22
N LYS A 193 16.75 -33.32 -6.24
CA LYS A 193 18.08 -33.94 -6.43
C LYS A 193 18.85 -33.24 -7.55
N PRO A 194 19.15 -31.94 -7.42
CA PRO A 194 19.94 -31.23 -8.41
C PRO A 194 21.39 -31.72 -8.37
N ASP A 195 22.06 -31.65 -9.51
CA ASP A 195 23.49 -31.94 -9.64
C ASP A 195 24.34 -30.72 -9.31
N ALA A 196 23.74 -29.49 -9.45
CA ALA A 196 24.34 -28.21 -9.10
C ALA A 196 23.26 -27.18 -8.72
#